data_7c317af1d2943ee288a96075c3d06498
#
_entry.id   7c317af1d2943ee288a96075c3d06498
#
_cell.length_a   1.000
_cell.length_b   1.000
_cell.length_c   1.000
_cell.angle_alpha   90.00
_cell.angle_beta   90.00
_cell.angle_gamma   90.00
#
_symmetry.space_group_name_H-M   'P 1'
#
loop_
_entity.id
_entity.type
_entity.pdbx_description
1 polymer ?
#
loop_
_entity_poly.entity_id
_entity_poly.type
_entity_poly.pdbx_seq_one_letter_code
_entity_poly.pdbx_strand_id
1 'polypeptide(L)'
;GVLTPTAVFKPIEIDGSIVERASLHNISVMKEIMDNPWVGQHIGVFKANLIIPQIRWAEQDNDSKKTYIHIPNKCPICNHPTKIVKDNDSEVLYCTNENCKGKLLGKLTHAASKNALNIDGFSESTIEKFINLGWLNSIQDIYHLSDHEKEMESLDGFGKKSVEKLLLSIEKSRSVDLDHFLNSLSIQLLGKSASKMIAESVDYEFGIWMKQMAVGGAEHFKYLPGVDNA
;
A
#
# COMPACT_ATOMS: atom_id res chain seq x y z
N GLY A 1 -3.34 7.21 0.76
CA GLY A 1 -3.66 7.15 1.95
C GLY A 1 -4.94 6.58 2.51
N VAL A 2 -5.29 5.34 2.14
CA VAL A 2 -6.35 4.59 2.81
C VAL A 2 -5.91 4.22 4.22
N LEU A 3 -6.83 4.35 5.20
CA LEU A 3 -6.69 3.81 6.55
C LEU A 3 -7.63 2.61 6.69
N THR A 4 -7.04 1.42 6.79
CA THR A 4 -7.79 0.17 6.91
C THR A 4 -7.95 -0.21 8.38
N PRO A 5 -9.19 -0.40 8.89
CA PRO A 5 -9.40 -0.86 10.24
C PRO A 5 -8.88 -2.28 10.41
N THR A 6 -8.19 -2.53 11.51
CA THR A 6 -7.62 -3.83 11.85
C THR A 6 -7.95 -4.16 13.30
N ALA A 7 -8.57 -5.30 13.54
CA ALA A 7 -8.78 -5.80 14.89
C ALA A 7 -7.45 -6.36 15.43
N VAL A 8 -7.07 -5.92 16.63
CA VAL A 8 -5.91 -6.43 17.39
C VAL A 8 -6.45 -7.09 18.64
N PHE A 9 -6.05 -8.34 18.89
CA PHE A 9 -6.57 -9.16 19.98
C PHE A 9 -5.46 -9.99 20.63
N LYS A 10 -5.76 -10.63 21.76
CA LYS A 10 -4.81 -11.53 22.41
C LYS A 10 -4.42 -12.65 21.44
N PRO A 11 -3.12 -13.00 21.35
CA PRO A 11 -2.67 -14.08 20.48
C PRO A 11 -3.47 -15.36 20.70
N ILE A 12 -3.95 -15.95 19.62
CA ILE A 12 -4.71 -17.21 19.59
C ILE A 12 -4.14 -18.13 18.53
N GLU A 13 -4.06 -19.42 18.83
CA GLU A 13 -3.67 -20.43 17.84
C GLU A 13 -4.86 -20.82 16.96
N ILE A 14 -4.70 -20.72 15.65
CA ILE A 14 -5.69 -21.15 14.65
C ILE A 14 -4.94 -21.92 13.56
N ASP A 15 -5.33 -23.18 13.33
CA ASP A 15 -4.74 -24.04 12.29
C ASP A 15 -3.21 -24.03 12.30
N GLY A 16 -2.62 -24.26 13.49
CA GLY A 16 -1.17 -24.40 13.68
C GLY A 16 -0.35 -23.10 13.55
N SER A 17 -0.98 -21.93 13.55
CA SER A 17 -0.27 -20.66 13.63
C SER A 17 -0.89 -19.68 14.60
N ILE A 18 -0.06 -18.85 15.25
CA ILE A 18 -0.50 -17.81 16.18
C ILE A 18 -0.96 -16.60 15.39
N VAL A 19 -2.17 -16.12 15.70
CA VAL A 19 -2.82 -14.96 15.09
C VAL A 19 -3.15 -13.95 16.17
N GLU A 20 -2.86 -12.69 15.94
CA GLU A 20 -3.14 -11.56 16.84
C GLU A 20 -3.78 -10.36 16.15
N ARG A 21 -3.94 -10.44 14.83
CA ARG A 21 -4.52 -9.37 14.01
C ARG A 21 -5.41 -9.95 12.92
N ALA A 22 -6.51 -9.25 12.62
CA ALA A 22 -7.36 -9.56 11.48
C ALA A 22 -7.86 -8.26 10.82
N SER A 23 -7.82 -8.20 9.49
CA SER A 23 -8.33 -7.05 8.75
C SER A 23 -9.86 -6.98 8.85
N LEU A 24 -10.39 -5.77 8.99
CA LEU A 24 -11.80 -5.42 8.86
C LEU A 24 -12.09 -4.77 7.50
N HIS A 25 -11.18 -4.86 6.57
CA HIS A 25 -11.25 -4.42 5.17
C HIS A 25 -11.52 -2.91 4.98
N ASN A 26 -12.68 -2.42 5.40
CA ASN A 26 -13.11 -1.02 5.30
C ASN A 26 -14.09 -0.68 6.41
N ILE A 27 -14.57 0.58 6.43
CA ILE A 27 -15.48 1.06 7.47
C ILE A 27 -16.85 0.38 7.38
N SER A 28 -17.36 0.08 6.18
CA SER A 28 -18.65 -0.60 6.01
C SER A 28 -18.61 -2.00 6.63
N VAL A 29 -17.59 -2.80 6.29
CA VAL A 29 -17.42 -4.16 6.83
C VAL A 29 -17.21 -4.12 8.36
N MET A 30 -16.43 -3.17 8.86
CA MET A 30 -16.27 -2.99 10.30
C MET A 30 -17.61 -2.71 11.00
N LYS A 31 -18.43 -1.81 10.47
CA LYS A 31 -19.76 -1.50 11.01
C LYS A 31 -20.71 -2.69 10.92
N GLU A 32 -20.70 -3.42 9.81
CA GLU A 32 -21.55 -4.61 9.60
C GLU A 32 -21.26 -5.71 10.62
N ILE A 33 -19.98 -6.00 10.88
CA ILE A 33 -19.57 -7.09 11.77
C ILE A 33 -19.65 -6.67 13.25
N MET A 34 -19.19 -5.46 13.58
CA MET A 34 -18.95 -5.03 14.96
C MET A 34 -19.96 -4.00 15.47
N ASP A 35 -20.75 -3.36 14.57
CA ASP A 35 -21.65 -2.23 14.85
C ASP A 35 -20.92 -1.09 15.60
N ASN A 36 -20.93 -1.10 16.91
CA ASN A 36 -20.23 -0.15 17.78
C ASN A 36 -19.07 -0.86 18.50
N PRO A 37 -17.87 -0.94 17.91
CA PRO A 37 -16.75 -1.68 18.50
C PRO A 37 -16.29 -1.06 19.82
N TRP A 38 -15.92 -1.91 20.79
CA TRP A 38 -15.36 -1.48 22.09
C TRP A 38 -14.13 -2.27 22.49
N VAL A 39 -13.33 -1.73 23.40
CA VAL A 39 -12.17 -2.40 23.95
C VAL A 39 -12.60 -3.59 24.80
N GLY A 40 -12.07 -4.78 24.50
CA GLY A 40 -12.42 -6.03 25.18
C GLY A 40 -13.64 -6.77 24.61
N GLN A 41 -14.19 -6.34 23.46
CA GLN A 41 -15.25 -7.04 22.75
C GLN A 41 -14.83 -8.45 22.36
N HIS A 42 -15.68 -9.44 22.61
CA HIS A 42 -15.46 -10.79 22.12
C HIS A 42 -15.72 -10.89 20.62
N ILE A 43 -14.80 -11.51 19.91
CA ILE A 43 -14.85 -11.67 18.45
C ILE A 43 -14.55 -13.11 18.05
N GLY A 44 -15.24 -13.59 17.03
CA GLY A 44 -14.94 -14.88 16.42
C GLY A 44 -13.99 -14.71 15.23
N VAL A 45 -12.78 -15.27 15.34
CA VAL A 45 -11.74 -15.22 14.32
C VAL A 45 -11.63 -16.56 13.60
N PHE A 46 -11.42 -16.54 12.30
CA PHE A 46 -11.14 -17.72 11.48
C PHE A 46 -10.12 -17.39 10.40
N LYS A 47 -9.59 -18.39 9.72
CA LYS A 47 -8.73 -18.18 8.55
C LYS A 47 -9.51 -18.45 7.26
N ALA A 48 -9.68 -17.43 6.43
CA ALA A 48 -10.14 -17.59 5.06
C ALA A 48 -9.06 -18.28 4.23
N ASN A 49 -9.43 -19.29 3.44
CA ASN A 49 -8.52 -20.10 2.63
C ASN A 49 -7.33 -20.69 3.44
N LEU A 50 -7.54 -20.98 4.73
CA LEU A 50 -6.54 -21.51 5.67
C LEU A 50 -5.33 -20.59 5.93
N ILE A 51 -5.34 -19.36 5.42
CA ILE A 51 -4.19 -18.43 5.46
C ILE A 51 -4.54 -17.09 6.07
N ILE A 52 -5.64 -16.46 5.66
CA ILE A 52 -5.93 -15.05 5.94
C ILE A 52 -6.87 -14.92 7.15
N PRO A 53 -6.41 -14.34 8.30
CA PRO A 53 -7.26 -14.11 9.46
C PRO A 53 -8.37 -13.11 9.14
N GLN A 54 -9.61 -13.47 9.46
CA GLN A 54 -10.80 -12.64 9.30
C GLN A 54 -11.70 -12.73 10.56
N ILE A 55 -12.52 -11.71 10.76
CA ILE A 55 -13.55 -11.69 11.80
C ILE A 55 -14.86 -12.21 11.19
N ARG A 56 -15.44 -13.21 11.82
CA ARG A 56 -16.74 -13.77 11.38
C ARG A 56 -17.92 -13.11 12.09
N TRP A 57 -17.76 -12.79 13.35
CA TRP A 57 -18.80 -12.19 14.20
C TRP A 57 -18.16 -11.42 15.35
N ALA A 58 -18.89 -10.52 15.93
CA ALA A 58 -18.55 -9.83 17.17
C ALA A 58 -19.72 -9.83 18.14
N GLU A 59 -19.42 -9.86 19.44
CA GLU A 59 -20.41 -9.71 20.49
C GLU A 59 -21.15 -8.37 20.32
N GLN A 60 -22.49 -8.40 20.41
CA GLN A 60 -23.32 -7.22 20.36
C GLN A 60 -23.79 -6.89 21.77
N ASP A 61 -23.50 -5.67 22.23
CA ASP A 61 -23.94 -5.19 23.53
C ASP A 61 -23.93 -3.64 23.52
N ASN A 62 -24.93 -3.05 24.17
CA ASN A 62 -25.13 -1.60 24.22
C ASN A 62 -24.94 -1.03 25.65
N ASP A 63 -24.11 -1.66 26.48
CA ASP A 63 -23.83 -1.15 27.84
C ASP A 63 -23.05 0.16 27.77
N SER A 64 -23.61 1.22 28.37
CA SER A 64 -22.99 2.56 28.44
C SER A 64 -21.67 2.64 29.19
N LYS A 65 -21.28 1.58 29.93
CA LYS A 65 -20.01 1.50 30.66
C LYS A 65 -18.82 1.06 29.82
N LYS A 66 -19.04 0.70 28.54
CA LYS A 66 -17.99 0.23 27.65
C LYS A 66 -17.16 1.37 27.06
N THR A 67 -15.88 1.11 26.83
CA THR A 67 -15.01 2.05 26.11
C THR A 67 -15.12 1.81 24.62
N TYR A 68 -15.98 2.59 23.96
CA TYR A 68 -16.21 2.50 22.52
C TYR A 68 -15.02 3.01 21.70
N ILE A 69 -14.79 2.38 20.57
CA ILE A 69 -13.73 2.75 19.62
C ILE A 69 -14.38 3.56 18.51
N HIS A 70 -13.94 4.80 18.35
CA HIS A 70 -14.44 5.70 17.33
C HIS A 70 -13.54 5.70 16.09
N ILE A 71 -14.16 5.89 14.91
CA ILE A 71 -13.39 6.11 13.67
C ILE A 71 -12.55 7.37 13.85
N PRO A 72 -11.22 7.30 13.64
CA PRO A 72 -10.36 8.43 13.89
C PRO A 72 -10.64 9.58 12.90
N ASN A 73 -10.81 10.79 13.42
CA ASN A 73 -10.95 12.01 12.63
C ASN A 73 -9.63 12.66 12.22
N LYS A 74 -8.51 12.07 12.68
CA LYS A 74 -7.14 12.47 12.36
C LYS A 74 -6.31 11.27 11.93
N CYS A 75 -5.45 11.50 10.95
CA CYS A 75 -4.50 10.50 10.49
C CYS A 75 -3.47 10.17 11.59
N PRO A 76 -3.23 8.90 11.93
CA PRO A 76 -2.27 8.51 12.96
C PRO A 76 -0.81 8.82 12.59
N ILE A 77 -0.51 9.02 11.30
CA ILE A 77 0.86 9.28 10.81
C ILE A 77 1.17 10.78 10.76
N CYS A 78 0.25 11.60 10.23
CA CYS A 78 0.53 13.02 9.99
C CYS A 78 -0.38 13.98 10.74
N ASN A 79 -1.30 13.46 11.54
CA ASN A 79 -2.26 14.22 12.36
C ASN A 79 -3.22 15.16 11.58
N HIS A 80 -3.23 15.11 10.23
CA HIS A 80 -4.19 15.85 9.41
C HIS A 80 -5.57 15.17 9.47
N PRO A 81 -6.65 15.92 9.13
CA PRO A 81 -8.00 15.36 9.11
C PRO A 81 -8.11 14.12 8.23
N THR A 82 -9.00 13.22 8.62
CA THR A 82 -9.41 12.09 7.81
C THR A 82 -10.80 12.35 7.20
N LYS A 83 -11.12 11.66 6.12
CA LYS A 83 -12.41 11.75 5.43
C LYS A 83 -12.88 10.34 5.07
N ILE A 84 -14.16 10.06 5.34
CA ILE A 84 -14.84 8.87 4.81
C ILE A 84 -15.31 9.20 3.40
N VAL A 85 -14.97 8.35 2.45
CA VAL A 85 -15.40 8.43 1.06
C VAL A 85 -16.20 7.16 0.75
N LYS A 86 -17.36 7.34 0.10
CA LYS A 86 -18.13 6.22 -0.45
C LYS A 86 -17.52 5.84 -1.80
N ASP A 87 -17.15 4.55 -1.92
CA ASP A 87 -16.67 3.93 -3.14
C ASP A 87 -17.59 2.73 -3.42
N ASN A 88 -18.50 2.91 -4.39
CA ASN A 88 -19.67 2.05 -4.59
C ASN A 88 -20.45 1.87 -3.28
N ASP A 89 -20.60 0.62 -2.78
CA ASP A 89 -21.30 0.29 -1.54
C ASP A 89 -20.41 0.31 -0.29
N SER A 90 -19.14 0.68 -0.44
CA SER A 90 -18.15 0.66 0.63
C SER A 90 -17.80 2.06 1.13
N GLU A 91 -17.65 2.20 2.45
CA GLU A 91 -17.08 3.39 3.09
C GLU A 91 -15.60 3.14 3.39
N VAL A 92 -14.75 4.01 2.87
CA VAL A 92 -13.29 3.92 3.04
C VAL A 92 -12.78 5.19 3.72
N LEU A 93 -11.91 5.04 4.71
CA LEU A 93 -11.31 6.16 5.44
C LEU A 93 -10.00 6.59 4.76
N TYR A 94 -9.88 7.88 4.45
CA TYR A 94 -8.73 8.47 3.80
C TYR A 94 -8.08 9.57 4.64
N CYS A 95 -6.75 9.64 4.61
CA CYS A 95 -6.02 10.83 5.03
C CYS A 95 -6.15 11.91 3.95
N THR A 96 -6.49 13.15 4.34
CA THR A 96 -6.66 14.27 3.40
C THR A 96 -5.35 14.95 3.01
N ASN A 97 -4.25 14.70 3.74
CA ASN A 97 -2.94 15.29 3.44
C ASN A 97 -2.27 14.59 2.26
N GLU A 98 -2.06 15.31 1.16
CA GLU A 98 -1.35 14.78 -0.02
C GLU A 98 0.13 14.45 0.28
N ASN A 99 0.76 15.16 1.20
CA ASN A 99 2.15 14.98 1.60
C ASN A 99 2.30 14.08 2.86
N CYS A 100 1.32 13.21 3.12
CA CYS A 100 1.40 12.28 4.24
C CYS A 100 2.52 11.26 4.03
N LYS A 101 3.44 11.13 4.99
CA LYS A 101 4.51 10.11 4.94
C LYS A 101 3.98 8.68 4.77
N GLY A 102 2.80 8.36 5.30
CA GLY A 102 2.16 7.06 5.07
C GLY A 102 1.71 6.86 3.62
N LYS A 103 1.28 7.93 2.92
CA LYS A 103 1.01 7.86 1.48
C LYS A 103 2.29 7.65 0.68
N LEU A 104 3.35 8.38 1.03
CA LEU A 104 4.66 8.23 0.40
C LEU A 104 5.21 6.82 0.60
N LEU A 105 5.17 6.29 1.84
CA LEU A 105 5.58 4.93 2.14
C LEU A 105 4.84 3.91 1.27
N GLY A 106 3.51 3.99 1.20
CA GLY A 106 2.73 3.08 0.37
C GLY A 106 3.07 3.17 -1.12
N LYS A 107 3.26 4.39 -1.66
CA LYS A 107 3.68 4.58 -3.06
C LYS A 107 5.05 3.98 -3.34
N LEU A 108 6.03 4.22 -2.47
CA LEU A 108 7.39 3.71 -2.65
C LEU A 108 7.46 2.18 -2.48
N THR A 109 6.73 1.62 -1.50
CA THR A 109 6.63 0.18 -1.30
C THR A 109 6.00 -0.50 -2.52
N HIS A 110 4.92 0.09 -3.08
CA HIS A 110 4.32 -0.41 -4.30
C HIS A 110 5.29 -0.31 -5.48
N ALA A 111 5.95 0.84 -5.66
CA ALA A 111 6.92 1.05 -6.73
C ALA A 111 8.10 0.05 -6.67
N ALA A 112 8.58 -0.29 -5.47
CA ALA A 112 9.66 -1.25 -5.28
C ALA A 112 9.22 -2.72 -5.45
N SER A 113 7.91 -3.01 -5.48
CA SER A 113 7.37 -4.36 -5.51
C SER A 113 7.74 -5.15 -6.77
N LYS A 114 7.60 -6.49 -6.68
CA LYS A 114 7.92 -7.44 -7.77
C LYS A 114 7.16 -7.15 -9.08
N ASN A 115 5.93 -6.64 -8.99
CA ASN A 115 5.11 -6.32 -10.17
C ASN A 115 5.33 -4.90 -10.70
N ALA A 116 6.26 -4.15 -10.13
CA ALA A 116 6.65 -2.81 -10.51
C ALA A 116 8.15 -2.77 -10.82
N LEU A 117 8.96 -1.98 -10.12
CA LEU A 117 10.40 -1.87 -10.38
C LEU A 117 11.21 -3.09 -9.92
N ASN A 118 10.61 -4.01 -9.18
CA ASN A 118 11.20 -5.28 -8.71
C ASN A 118 12.55 -5.09 -8.01
N ILE A 119 12.60 -4.21 -7.00
CA ILE A 119 13.81 -3.90 -6.25
C ILE A 119 13.94 -4.84 -5.05
N ASP A 120 14.81 -5.84 -5.17
CA ASP A 120 15.09 -6.81 -4.12
C ASP A 120 15.78 -6.16 -2.90
N GLY A 121 15.36 -6.57 -1.70
CA GLY A 121 15.92 -6.07 -0.45
C GLY A 121 15.38 -4.71 -0.01
N PHE A 122 14.44 -4.13 -0.76
CA PHE A 122 13.82 -2.84 -0.44
C PHE A 122 12.48 -3.05 0.28
N SER A 123 12.56 -3.53 1.52
CA SER A 123 11.38 -3.78 2.35
C SER A 123 10.67 -2.48 2.77
N GLU A 124 9.39 -2.59 3.16
CA GLU A 124 8.63 -1.46 3.68
C GLU A 124 9.34 -0.79 4.87
N SER A 125 9.90 -1.58 5.79
CA SER A 125 10.65 -1.06 6.94
C SER A 125 11.94 -0.31 6.54
N THR A 126 12.61 -0.77 5.48
CA THR A 126 13.77 -0.09 4.90
C THR A 126 13.37 1.25 4.28
N ILE A 127 12.30 1.25 3.49
CA ILE A 127 11.76 2.46 2.86
C ILE A 127 11.34 3.47 3.93
N GLU A 128 10.62 3.04 4.96
CA GLU A 128 10.20 3.90 6.07
C GLU A 128 11.40 4.53 6.79
N LYS A 129 12.46 3.74 7.06
CA LYS A 129 13.71 4.24 7.64
C LYS A 129 14.31 5.34 6.77
N PHE A 130 14.40 5.16 5.46
CA PHE A 130 14.98 6.14 4.53
C PHE A 130 14.10 7.39 4.33
N ILE A 131 12.76 7.25 4.39
CA ILE A 131 11.85 8.41 4.45
C ILE A 131 12.10 9.23 5.72
N ASN A 132 12.28 8.56 6.86
CA ASN A 132 12.52 9.25 8.12
C ASN A 132 13.89 9.94 8.20
N LEU A 133 14.89 9.42 7.50
CA LEU A 133 16.20 10.05 7.32
C LEU A 133 16.16 11.21 6.29
N GLY A 134 15.05 11.37 5.55
CA GLY A 134 14.91 12.40 4.53
C GLY A 134 15.55 12.07 3.18
N TRP A 135 16.01 10.82 2.99
CA TRP A 135 16.63 10.36 1.75
C TRP A 135 15.62 10.05 0.65
N LEU A 136 14.37 9.77 1.03
CA LEU A 136 13.29 9.43 0.11
C LEU A 136 12.09 10.38 0.29
N ASN A 137 11.79 11.16 -0.72
CA ASN A 137 10.62 12.04 -0.81
C ASN A 137 9.80 11.77 -2.08
N SER A 138 10.38 11.04 -3.04
CA SER A 138 9.78 10.69 -4.33
C SER A 138 10.33 9.36 -4.85
N ILE A 139 9.73 8.83 -5.92
CA ILE A 139 10.24 7.61 -6.60
C ILE A 139 11.63 7.86 -7.20
N GLN A 140 11.89 9.07 -7.69
CA GLN A 140 13.17 9.44 -8.28
C GLN A 140 14.33 9.33 -7.29
N ASP A 141 14.09 9.62 -6.00
CA ASP A 141 15.12 9.58 -4.96
C ASP A 141 15.66 8.16 -4.72
N ILE A 142 14.90 7.13 -5.11
CA ILE A 142 15.39 5.73 -5.07
C ILE A 142 16.70 5.60 -5.85
N TYR A 143 16.81 6.28 -6.99
CA TYR A 143 17.97 6.21 -7.88
C TYR A 143 19.14 7.10 -7.46
N HIS A 144 18.97 7.87 -6.37
CA HIS A 144 20.01 8.69 -5.73
C HIS A 144 20.51 8.08 -4.41
N LEU A 145 19.99 6.92 -4.01
CA LEU A 145 20.40 6.27 -2.76
C LEU A 145 21.89 5.87 -2.72
N SER A 146 22.55 5.73 -3.86
CA SER A 146 24.02 5.54 -3.92
C SER A 146 24.80 6.66 -3.25
N ASP A 147 24.25 7.88 -3.21
CA ASP A 147 24.88 9.05 -2.56
C ASP A 147 24.98 8.86 -1.03
N HIS A 148 24.18 7.95 -0.47
CA HIS A 148 24.12 7.61 0.95
C HIS A 148 24.73 6.23 1.29
N GLU A 149 25.54 5.63 0.39
CA GLU A 149 26.08 4.29 0.56
C GLU A 149 26.80 4.08 1.91
N LYS A 150 27.69 5.02 2.28
CA LYS A 150 28.45 4.93 3.53
C LYS A 150 27.57 5.10 4.77
N GLU A 151 26.60 6.01 4.72
CA GLU A 151 25.63 6.17 5.81
C GLU A 151 24.77 4.92 5.96
N MET A 152 24.31 4.32 4.85
CA MET A 152 23.55 3.05 4.89
C MET A 152 24.32 1.93 5.55
N GLU A 153 25.62 1.76 5.24
CA GLU A 153 26.47 0.72 5.85
C GLU A 153 26.58 0.85 7.37
N SER A 154 26.42 2.07 7.91
CA SER A 154 26.48 2.38 9.34
C SER A 154 25.16 2.16 10.08
N LEU A 155 24.06 1.96 9.35
CA LEU A 155 22.73 1.77 9.95
C LEU A 155 22.59 0.38 10.57
N ASP A 156 21.89 0.31 11.70
CA ASP A 156 21.53 -0.97 12.30
C ASP A 156 20.66 -1.81 11.35
N GLY A 157 21.05 -3.08 11.20
CA GLY A 157 20.43 -4.02 10.26
C GLY A 157 20.96 -3.94 8.82
N PHE A 158 21.93 -3.04 8.53
CA PHE A 158 22.59 -2.94 7.24
C PHE A 158 24.09 -3.29 7.40
N GLY A 159 24.61 -4.02 6.42
CA GLY A 159 26.02 -4.29 6.29
C GLY A 159 26.43 -4.09 4.83
N LYS A 160 27.69 -3.99 4.58
CA LYS A 160 28.26 -3.72 3.24
C LYS A 160 27.61 -4.57 2.14
N LYS A 161 27.50 -5.88 2.34
CA LYS A 161 26.91 -6.80 1.36
C LYS A 161 25.42 -6.54 1.10
N SER A 162 24.65 -6.15 2.11
CA SER A 162 23.23 -5.85 1.94
C SER A 162 23.01 -4.52 1.22
N VAL A 163 23.85 -3.54 1.49
CA VAL A 163 23.84 -2.24 0.78
C VAL A 163 24.24 -2.44 -0.68
N GLU A 164 25.35 -3.12 -0.96
CA GLU A 164 25.76 -3.46 -2.34
C GLU A 164 24.64 -4.19 -3.11
N LYS A 165 24.00 -5.19 -2.49
CA LYS A 165 22.89 -5.92 -3.11
C LYS A 165 21.69 -5.03 -3.41
N LEU A 166 21.32 -4.13 -2.48
CA LEU A 166 20.23 -3.19 -2.67
C LEU A 166 20.55 -2.22 -3.82
N LEU A 167 21.74 -1.60 -3.82
CA LEU A 167 22.14 -0.66 -4.87
C LEU A 167 22.21 -1.32 -6.24
N LEU A 168 22.71 -2.56 -6.33
CA LEU A 168 22.70 -3.35 -7.57
C LEU A 168 21.28 -3.64 -8.04
N SER A 169 20.35 -3.91 -7.13
CA SER A 169 18.93 -4.13 -7.48
C SER A 169 18.27 -2.87 -7.98
N ILE A 170 18.57 -1.72 -7.36
CA ILE A 170 18.10 -0.40 -7.82
C ILE A 170 18.64 -0.12 -9.23
N GLU A 171 19.91 -0.36 -9.49
CA GLU A 171 20.49 -0.14 -10.81
C GLU A 171 19.87 -1.02 -11.89
N LYS A 172 19.60 -2.30 -11.58
CA LYS A 172 18.87 -3.21 -12.48
C LYS A 172 17.45 -2.71 -12.79
N SER A 173 16.79 -2.06 -11.84
CA SER A 173 15.42 -1.55 -12.01
C SER A 173 15.32 -0.36 -12.97
N ARG A 174 16.45 0.21 -13.43
CA ARG A 174 16.46 1.22 -14.50
C ARG A 174 16.02 0.68 -15.86
N SER A 175 16.06 -0.63 -16.02
CA SER A 175 15.63 -1.32 -17.23
C SER A 175 14.53 -2.31 -16.89
N VAL A 176 13.29 -1.86 -16.89
CA VAL A 176 12.08 -2.67 -16.68
C VAL A 176 11.15 -2.54 -17.89
N ASP A 177 10.29 -3.53 -18.09
CA ASP A 177 9.29 -3.48 -19.14
C ASP A 177 8.27 -2.36 -18.90
N LEU A 178 7.65 -1.85 -19.95
CA LEU A 178 6.75 -0.71 -19.91
C LEU A 178 5.57 -0.93 -18.95
N ASP A 179 5.00 -2.12 -18.88
CA ASP A 179 3.91 -2.46 -17.96
C ASP A 179 4.33 -2.38 -16.49
N HIS A 180 5.55 -2.83 -16.18
CA HIS A 180 6.15 -2.70 -14.86
C HIS A 180 6.40 -1.24 -14.47
N PHE A 181 6.93 -0.45 -15.43
CA PHE A 181 7.10 0.99 -15.23
C PHE A 181 5.78 1.69 -14.96
N LEU A 182 4.77 1.47 -15.81
CA LEU A 182 3.44 2.07 -15.63
C LEU A 182 2.81 1.71 -14.28
N ASN A 183 2.87 0.44 -13.90
CA ASN A 183 2.37 -0.02 -12.60
C ASN A 183 3.12 0.65 -11.44
N SER A 184 4.41 0.94 -11.57
CA SER A 184 5.22 1.58 -10.52
C SER A 184 4.78 3.01 -10.19
N LEU A 185 4.12 3.69 -11.10
CA LEU A 185 3.69 5.09 -10.94
C LEU A 185 2.60 5.27 -9.88
N SER A 186 1.96 4.17 -9.45
CA SER A 186 0.89 4.19 -8.43
C SER A 186 -0.27 5.13 -8.79
N ILE A 187 -0.60 5.24 -10.06
CA ILE A 187 -1.74 6.01 -10.56
C ILE A 187 -3.01 5.24 -10.19
N GLN A 188 -4.00 5.95 -9.67
CA GLN A 188 -5.27 5.34 -9.29
C GLN A 188 -5.91 4.65 -10.51
N LEU A 189 -6.42 3.42 -10.32
CA LEU A 189 -7.00 2.54 -11.34
C LEU A 189 -6.01 1.99 -12.38
N LEU A 190 -4.80 2.53 -12.48
CA LEU A 190 -3.73 2.00 -13.32
C LEU A 190 -2.94 0.91 -12.56
N GLY A 191 -3.58 -0.22 -12.30
CA GLY A 191 -2.94 -1.39 -11.69
C GLY A 191 -2.27 -2.29 -12.73
N LYS A 192 -1.75 -3.45 -12.29
CA LYS A 192 -1.00 -4.41 -13.11
C LYS A 192 -1.70 -4.76 -14.43
N SER A 193 -3.00 -5.06 -14.41
CA SER A 193 -3.74 -5.48 -15.61
C SER A 193 -3.87 -4.34 -16.63
N ALA A 194 -4.27 -3.14 -16.18
CA ALA A 194 -4.39 -1.98 -17.05
C ALA A 194 -3.01 -1.56 -17.61
N SER A 195 -1.96 -1.57 -16.80
CA SER A 195 -0.59 -1.29 -17.24
C SER A 195 -0.13 -2.24 -18.33
N LYS A 196 -0.42 -3.54 -18.18
CA LYS A 196 -0.10 -4.56 -19.17
C LYS A 196 -0.84 -4.32 -20.50
N MET A 197 -2.14 -4.04 -20.45
CA MET A 197 -2.92 -3.77 -21.68
C MET A 197 -2.43 -2.53 -22.42
N ILE A 198 -2.07 -1.46 -21.70
CA ILE A 198 -1.47 -0.27 -22.30
C ILE A 198 -0.14 -0.62 -22.95
N ALA A 199 0.74 -1.35 -22.26
CA ALA A 199 2.03 -1.74 -22.80
C ALA A 199 1.89 -2.61 -24.06
N GLU A 200 0.99 -3.60 -24.06
CA GLU A 200 0.68 -4.45 -25.21
C GLU A 200 0.16 -3.63 -26.41
N SER A 201 -0.64 -2.59 -26.18
CA SER A 201 -1.19 -1.74 -27.26
C SER A 201 -0.14 -0.92 -28.00
N VAL A 202 1.06 -0.79 -27.44
CA VAL A 202 2.21 -0.07 -28.01
C VAL A 202 3.43 -0.97 -28.19
N ASP A 203 3.23 -2.29 -28.24
CA ASP A 203 4.29 -3.30 -28.38
C ASP A 203 5.44 -3.13 -27.36
N TYR A 204 5.10 -2.70 -26.14
CA TYR A 204 6.05 -2.36 -25.05
C TYR A 204 7.05 -1.23 -25.36
N GLU A 205 6.83 -0.50 -26.46
CA GLU A 205 7.72 0.57 -26.91
C GLU A 205 7.45 1.88 -26.16
N PHE A 206 8.32 2.23 -25.22
CA PHE A 206 8.23 3.45 -24.42
C PHE A 206 8.12 4.73 -25.26
N GLY A 207 8.87 4.78 -26.38
CA GLY A 207 8.84 5.93 -27.30
C GLY A 207 7.49 6.10 -28.01
N ILE A 208 6.81 5.01 -28.35
CA ILE A 208 5.48 5.03 -28.95
C ILE A 208 4.47 5.49 -27.89
N TRP A 209 4.50 4.91 -26.68
CA TRP A 209 3.65 5.32 -25.59
C TRP A 209 3.77 6.81 -25.27
N MET A 210 4.99 7.34 -25.14
CA MET A 210 5.24 8.77 -24.91
C MET A 210 4.65 9.66 -25.99
N LYS A 211 4.76 9.27 -27.27
CA LYS A 211 4.16 10.03 -28.38
C LYS A 211 2.63 10.03 -28.29
N GLN A 212 2.01 8.90 -27.99
CA GLN A 212 0.55 8.79 -27.84
C GLN A 212 0.06 9.61 -26.66
N MET A 213 0.77 9.59 -25.51
CA MET A 213 0.46 10.43 -24.37
C MET A 213 0.59 11.92 -24.69
N ALA A 214 1.59 12.33 -25.46
CA ALA A 214 1.80 13.73 -25.85
C ALA A 214 0.70 14.26 -26.80
N VAL A 215 0.12 13.42 -27.66
CA VAL A 215 -0.89 13.80 -28.65
C VAL A 215 -2.31 13.67 -28.11
N GLY A 216 -2.63 12.53 -27.49
CA GLY A 216 -4.00 12.19 -27.08
C GLY A 216 -4.21 12.13 -25.56
N GLY A 217 -3.13 12.21 -24.77
CA GLY A 217 -3.19 12.02 -23.34
C GLY A 217 -3.81 10.67 -22.95
N ALA A 218 -4.45 10.62 -21.80
CA ALA A 218 -5.12 9.42 -21.29
C ALA A 218 -6.30 8.97 -22.20
N GLU A 219 -6.92 9.89 -22.94
CA GLU A 219 -8.03 9.57 -23.85
C GLU A 219 -7.67 8.54 -24.92
N HIS A 220 -6.39 8.48 -25.32
CA HIS A 220 -5.91 7.50 -26.31
C HIS A 220 -6.12 6.05 -25.84
N PHE A 221 -6.01 5.82 -24.53
CA PHE A 221 -6.09 4.48 -23.93
C PHE A 221 -7.46 4.15 -23.32
N LYS A 222 -8.39 5.12 -23.31
CA LYS A 222 -9.71 5.02 -22.69
C LYS A 222 -10.55 3.83 -23.17
N TYR A 223 -10.38 3.43 -24.41
CA TYR A 223 -11.17 2.36 -25.02
C TYR A 223 -10.49 0.99 -24.99
N LEU A 224 -9.34 0.86 -24.30
CA LEU A 224 -8.74 -0.45 -24.10
C LEU A 224 -9.58 -1.25 -23.08
N PRO A 225 -9.88 -2.52 -23.34
CA PRO A 225 -10.64 -3.37 -22.42
C PRO A 225 -10.00 -3.37 -21.02
N GLY A 226 -10.78 -3.01 -20.00
CA GLY A 226 -10.29 -2.95 -18.60
C GLY A 226 -9.59 -1.63 -18.19
N VAL A 227 -9.52 -0.64 -19.09
CA VAL A 227 -9.06 0.73 -18.78
C VAL A 227 -10.23 1.71 -18.71
N ASP A 228 -11.42 1.26 -19.07
CA ASP A 228 -12.66 2.08 -19.24
C ASP A 228 -13.09 2.87 -18.00
N ASN A 229 -12.54 2.56 -16.83
CA ASN A 229 -12.85 3.22 -15.55
C ASN A 229 -11.60 3.77 -14.84
N ALA A 230 -10.47 3.88 -15.53
CA ALA A 230 -9.21 4.40 -15.01
C ALA A 230 -9.07 5.92 -15.21
#